data_708deb348ce0fc90b4de6cc71c37e2b0
#
_entry.id   708deb348ce0fc90b4de6cc71c37e2b0
#
_cell.length_a   1.000
_cell.length_b   1.000
_cell.length_c   1.000
_cell.angle_alpha   90.00
_cell.angle_beta   90.00
_cell.angle_gamma   90.00
#
_symmetry.space_group_name_H-M   'P 1'
#
loop_
_entity.id
_entity.type
_entity.pdbx_description
1 polymer ?
#
loop_
_entity_poly.entity_id
_entity_poly.type
_entity_poly.pdbx_seq_one_letter_code
_entity_poly.pdbx_strand_id
1 'polypeptide(L)'
;MLHSKKWAVLVALVVGGAIGAGIAIAATTTTVAADTNAVRERIAQISTNGNFSSGWHIHPGPVIVQVQDGYLKLTQNTCNPTVVGPGETYIETPGIPILAEANKATTWTITEILPNSAPGAPDRVAATDPCNNR
;
A
#
# COMPACT_ATOMS: atom_id res chain seq x y z
N MET A 1 -15.30 12.54 -39.22
CA MET A 1 -15.93 12.82 -37.91
C MET A 1 -15.09 12.12 -36.85
N LEU A 2 -14.22 12.87 -36.14
CA LEU A 2 -13.42 12.35 -35.06
C LEU A 2 -14.20 12.40 -33.75
N HIS A 3 -14.51 11.25 -33.16
CA HIS A 3 -15.08 11.19 -31.84
C HIS A 3 -13.96 11.29 -30.81
N SER A 4 -13.80 12.44 -30.20
CA SER A 4 -12.90 12.63 -29.06
C SER A 4 -13.52 11.93 -27.84
N LYS A 5 -12.95 10.81 -27.41
CA LYS A 5 -13.27 10.21 -26.11
C LYS A 5 -12.68 11.08 -25.00
N LYS A 6 -13.54 11.85 -24.35
CA LYS A 6 -13.16 12.60 -23.13
C LYS A 6 -13.00 11.60 -21.99
N TRP A 7 -11.79 11.45 -21.49
CA TRP A 7 -11.50 10.71 -20.28
C TRP A 7 -11.89 11.58 -19.09
N ALA A 8 -12.91 11.15 -18.37
CA ALA A 8 -13.27 11.77 -17.10
C ALA A 8 -12.40 11.19 -15.99
N VAL A 9 -11.52 12.02 -15.44
CA VAL A 9 -10.78 11.68 -14.21
C VAL A 9 -11.75 11.88 -13.05
N LEU A 10 -12.22 10.79 -12.46
CA LEU A 10 -13.05 10.84 -11.27
C LEU A 10 -12.13 10.88 -10.03
N VAL A 11 -11.97 12.05 -9.43
CA VAL A 11 -11.32 12.21 -8.14
C VAL A 11 -12.36 11.93 -7.05
N ALA A 12 -12.32 10.75 -6.47
CA ALA A 12 -13.14 10.44 -5.30
C ALA A 12 -12.43 10.91 -4.03
N LEU A 13 -12.90 12.02 -3.47
CA LEU A 13 -12.49 12.50 -2.15
C LEU A 13 -13.37 11.80 -1.10
N VAL A 14 -12.84 10.80 -0.41
CA VAL A 14 -13.54 10.19 0.73
C VAL A 14 -13.07 10.92 2.01
N VAL A 15 -13.87 11.88 2.46
CA VAL A 15 -13.73 12.49 3.78
C VAL A 15 -14.59 11.68 4.75
N GLY A 16 -13.99 10.73 5.45
CA GLY A 16 -14.64 9.98 6.53
C GLY A 16 -14.39 10.69 7.88
N GLY A 17 -15.38 11.42 8.38
CA GLY A 17 -15.38 11.94 9.75
C GLY A 17 -16.02 10.92 10.69
N ALA A 18 -15.27 10.42 11.67
CA ALA A 18 -15.82 9.72 12.84
C ALA A 18 -15.33 10.40 14.10
N ILE A 19 -16.27 10.95 14.88
CA ILE A 19 -16.03 11.51 16.22
C ILE A 19 -16.17 10.38 17.22
N GLY A 20 -15.05 9.95 17.81
CA GLY A 20 -15.03 8.97 18.89
C GLY A 20 -13.63 8.87 19.50
N ALA A 21 -13.54 8.96 20.82
CA ALA A 21 -12.36 9.11 21.65
C ALA A 21 -11.07 8.42 21.15
N GLY A 22 -10.08 9.20 20.71
CA GLY A 22 -8.74 9.11 21.25
C GLY A 22 -7.76 8.07 20.72
N ILE A 23 -7.86 7.58 19.47
CA ILE A 23 -6.70 7.06 18.77
C ILE A 23 -6.51 7.94 17.53
N ALA A 24 -5.42 8.71 17.52
CA ALA A 24 -5.05 9.46 16.33
C ALA A 24 -4.67 8.45 15.23
N ILE A 25 -5.65 8.03 14.44
CA ILE A 25 -5.40 7.25 13.24
C ILE A 25 -4.69 8.20 12.28
N ALA A 26 -3.44 7.88 11.96
CA ALA A 26 -2.69 8.63 10.96
C ALA A 26 -3.52 8.73 9.67
N ALA A 27 -3.82 9.94 9.24
CA ALA A 27 -4.55 10.14 8.00
C ALA A 27 -3.70 9.60 6.85
N THR A 28 -4.20 8.60 6.14
CA THR A 28 -3.53 8.01 4.98
C THR A 28 -4.30 8.41 3.72
N THR A 29 -3.61 9.07 2.80
CA THR A 29 -4.17 9.39 1.48
C THR A 29 -3.60 8.41 0.46
N THR A 30 -4.47 7.72 -0.27
CA THR A 30 -4.09 6.81 -1.35
C THR A 30 -4.62 7.34 -2.68
N THR A 31 -3.74 7.52 -3.65
CA THR A 31 -4.10 7.88 -5.03
C THR A 31 -3.78 6.71 -5.95
N VAL A 32 -4.79 6.16 -6.62
CA VAL A 32 -4.60 5.13 -7.65
C VAL A 32 -4.37 5.81 -8.98
N ALA A 33 -3.20 5.58 -9.59
CA ALA A 33 -2.80 6.19 -10.87
C ALA A 33 -3.18 5.33 -12.09
N ALA A 34 -3.17 3.99 -11.96
CA ALA A 34 -3.53 3.07 -13.03
C ALA A 34 -4.10 1.76 -12.48
N ASP A 35 -5.08 1.21 -13.17
CA ASP A 35 -5.66 -0.11 -12.89
C ASP A 35 -6.08 -0.75 -14.22
N THR A 36 -5.48 -1.89 -14.62
CA THR A 36 -5.73 -2.57 -15.89
C THR A 36 -6.23 -3.99 -15.67
N ASN A 37 -7.00 -4.54 -16.63
CA ASN A 37 -7.72 -5.81 -16.47
C ASN A 37 -6.98 -7.06 -16.97
N ALA A 38 -5.90 -6.94 -17.72
CA ALA A 38 -5.24 -8.09 -18.34
C ALA A 38 -4.17 -8.72 -17.43
N VAL A 39 -3.33 -7.89 -16.87
CA VAL A 39 -2.63 -8.06 -15.60
C VAL A 39 -3.07 -6.85 -14.82
N ARG A 40 -3.71 -7.01 -13.70
CA ARG A 40 -4.13 -5.85 -12.93
C ARG A 40 -2.89 -5.21 -12.31
N GLU A 41 -2.49 -4.09 -12.87
CA GLU A 41 -1.49 -3.22 -12.26
C GLU A 41 -2.22 -2.15 -11.44
N ARG A 42 -1.81 -2.01 -10.19
CA ARG A 42 -2.30 -0.97 -9.31
C ARG A 42 -1.13 -0.15 -8.79
N ILE A 43 -1.15 1.14 -9.08
CA ILE A 43 -0.16 2.09 -8.57
C ILE A 43 -0.87 2.99 -7.57
N ALA A 44 -0.35 3.07 -6.35
CA ALA A 44 -0.90 3.91 -5.30
C ALA A 44 0.21 4.67 -4.58
N GLN A 45 0.01 5.96 -4.33
CA GLN A 45 0.83 6.75 -3.43
C GLN A 45 0.16 6.80 -2.06
N ILE A 46 0.95 6.53 -1.04
CA ILE A 46 0.51 6.48 0.36
C ILE A 46 1.33 7.50 1.14
N SER A 47 0.65 8.32 1.93
CA SER A 47 1.28 9.28 2.83
C SER A 47 0.70 9.14 4.22
N THR A 48 1.57 9.19 5.24
CA THR A 48 1.19 9.16 6.65
C THR A 48 1.89 10.28 7.40
N ASN A 49 1.29 10.75 8.48
CA ASN A 49 1.91 11.71 9.40
C ASN A 49 2.68 11.03 10.55
N GLY A 50 2.77 9.70 10.55
CA GLY A 50 3.45 8.86 11.54
C GLY A 50 2.50 7.90 12.25
N ASN A 51 3.07 7.00 13.09
CA ASN A 51 2.34 5.95 13.80
C ASN A 51 1.48 5.06 12.88
N PHE A 52 1.99 4.79 11.69
CA PHE A 52 1.34 3.92 10.72
C PHE A 52 1.74 2.47 10.95
N SER A 53 0.77 1.57 10.85
CA SER A 53 0.96 0.13 10.68
C SER A 53 -0.04 -0.40 9.68
N SER A 54 0.43 -1.17 8.71
CA SER A 54 -0.43 -1.85 7.75
C SER A 54 -1.21 -3.02 8.37
N GLY A 55 -0.79 -3.50 9.54
CA GLY A 55 -1.10 -4.84 10.01
C GLY A 55 -0.43 -5.91 9.13
N TRP A 56 -0.29 -7.13 9.67
CA TRP A 56 0.20 -8.25 8.89
C TRP A 56 -0.78 -8.63 7.79
N HIS A 57 -0.27 -8.71 6.56
CA HIS A 57 -1.07 -9.05 5.39
C HIS A 57 -0.24 -9.77 4.33
N ILE A 58 -0.92 -10.33 3.33
CA ILE A 58 -0.33 -11.06 2.20
C ILE A 58 -0.85 -10.43 0.91
N HIS A 59 0.03 -10.17 -0.03
CA HIS A 59 -0.31 -9.80 -1.40
C HIS A 59 -0.33 -11.04 -2.31
N PRO A 60 -1.32 -11.15 -3.22
CA PRO A 60 -1.39 -12.27 -4.16
C PRO A 60 -0.36 -12.17 -5.29
N GLY A 61 0.24 -11.00 -5.50
CA GLY A 61 1.28 -10.73 -6.47
C GLY A 61 2.42 -9.89 -5.88
N PRO A 62 3.52 -9.68 -6.63
CA PRO A 62 4.62 -8.85 -6.16
C PRO A 62 4.21 -7.39 -5.99
N VAL A 63 4.77 -6.74 -4.97
CA VAL A 63 4.60 -5.32 -4.72
C VAL A 63 5.97 -4.64 -4.73
N ILE A 64 6.10 -3.61 -5.54
CA ILE A 64 7.28 -2.75 -5.57
C ILE A 64 6.97 -1.53 -4.71
N VAL A 65 7.71 -1.37 -3.63
CA VAL A 65 7.62 -0.23 -2.70
C VAL A 65 8.75 0.74 -3.01
N GLN A 66 8.44 2.00 -3.23
CA GLN A 66 9.43 3.07 -3.44
C GLN A 66 9.17 4.20 -2.46
N VAL A 67 10.12 4.47 -1.58
CA VAL A 67 10.01 5.57 -0.62
C VAL A 67 10.43 6.89 -1.26
N GLN A 68 9.58 7.92 -1.18
CA GLN A 68 9.88 9.27 -1.64
C GLN A 68 10.39 10.16 -0.51
N ASP A 69 9.77 10.03 0.68
CA ASP A 69 10.14 10.84 1.85
C ASP A 69 9.91 10.05 3.13
N GLY A 70 10.71 10.30 4.16
CA GLY A 70 10.69 9.58 5.42
C GLY A 70 11.32 8.19 5.33
N TYR A 71 10.90 7.28 6.19
CA TYR A 71 11.43 5.92 6.29
C TYR A 71 10.30 4.92 6.55
N LEU A 72 10.29 3.85 5.77
CA LEU A 72 9.36 2.74 5.93
C LEU A 72 10.11 1.52 6.46
N LYS A 73 9.60 0.92 7.52
CA LYS A 73 10.10 -0.33 8.09
C LYS A 73 9.24 -1.47 7.57
N LEU A 74 9.86 -2.42 6.89
CA LEU A 74 9.22 -3.58 6.27
C LEU A 74 9.73 -4.87 6.91
N THR A 75 8.83 -5.70 7.39
CA THR A 75 9.15 -6.98 8.01
C THR A 75 8.51 -8.10 7.21
N GLN A 76 9.34 -8.97 6.61
CA GLN A 76 8.91 -10.13 5.83
C GLN A 76 9.90 -11.29 6.02
N ASN A 77 9.47 -12.54 5.86
CA ASN A 77 10.29 -13.75 5.88
C ASN A 77 11.06 -14.02 7.18
N THR A 78 12.09 -13.25 7.45
CA THR A 78 13.06 -13.52 8.55
C THR A 78 12.63 -12.93 9.88
N CYS A 79 11.55 -12.17 9.92
CA CYS A 79 11.12 -11.36 11.07
C CYS A 79 12.12 -10.27 11.47
N ASN A 80 13.17 -10.05 10.70
CA ASN A 80 14.06 -8.93 10.86
C ASN A 80 13.59 -7.79 9.94
N PRO A 81 13.29 -6.62 10.50
CA PRO A 81 12.83 -5.51 9.69
C PRO A 81 13.94 -4.97 8.79
N THR A 82 13.57 -4.60 7.57
CA THR A 82 14.37 -3.77 6.67
C THR A 82 13.83 -2.35 6.71
N VAL A 83 14.70 -1.38 6.88
CA VAL A 83 14.34 0.05 6.80
C VAL A 83 14.66 0.54 5.41
N VAL A 84 13.67 1.14 4.74
CA VAL A 84 13.76 1.67 3.39
C VAL A 84 13.60 3.18 3.45
N GLY A 85 14.56 3.91 2.92
CA GLY A 85 14.61 5.37 2.93
C GLY A 85 14.32 6.01 1.57
N PRO A 86 14.41 7.35 1.49
CA PRO A 86 14.11 8.08 0.26
C PRO A 86 14.98 7.63 -0.93
N GLY A 87 14.34 7.35 -2.06
CA GLY A 87 14.98 6.85 -3.28
C GLY A 87 15.25 5.35 -3.28
N GLU A 88 15.05 4.66 -2.18
CA GLU A 88 15.23 3.22 -2.10
C GLU A 88 13.95 2.46 -2.48
N THR A 89 14.15 1.22 -2.90
CA THR A 89 13.08 0.31 -3.34
C THR A 89 13.15 -1.00 -2.57
N TYR A 90 11.99 -1.53 -2.20
CA TYR A 90 11.83 -2.86 -1.62
C TYR A 90 10.82 -3.65 -2.46
N ILE A 91 11.04 -4.94 -2.60
CA ILE A 91 10.11 -5.85 -3.30
C ILE A 91 9.51 -6.81 -2.29
N GLU A 92 8.19 -6.72 -2.11
CA GLU A 92 7.44 -7.64 -1.29
C GLU A 92 7.18 -8.94 -2.06
N THR A 93 7.54 -10.06 -1.46
CA THR A 93 7.37 -11.38 -2.06
C THR A 93 5.92 -11.82 -1.98
N PRO A 94 5.30 -12.25 -3.10
CA PRO A 94 3.93 -12.75 -3.11
C PRO A 94 3.73 -13.93 -2.16
N GLY A 95 2.56 -14.00 -1.54
CA GLY A 95 2.17 -15.11 -0.68
C GLY A 95 2.86 -15.17 0.68
N ILE A 96 3.76 -14.26 0.97
CA ILE A 96 4.48 -14.19 2.24
C ILE A 96 3.91 -13.04 3.09
N PRO A 97 3.59 -13.27 4.38
CA PRO A 97 3.15 -12.21 5.26
C PRO A 97 4.17 -11.07 5.36
N ILE A 98 3.66 -9.84 5.28
CA ILE A 98 4.43 -8.61 5.42
C ILE A 98 3.75 -7.64 6.39
N LEU A 99 4.57 -6.89 7.11
CA LEU A 99 4.17 -5.78 7.95
C LEU A 99 4.94 -4.53 7.51
N ALA A 100 4.23 -3.45 7.20
CA ALA A 100 4.80 -2.13 6.93
C ALA A 100 4.47 -1.17 8.08
N GLU A 101 5.49 -0.46 8.57
CA GLU A 101 5.36 0.49 9.69
C GLU A 101 6.10 1.79 9.39
N ALA A 102 5.55 2.92 9.85
CA ALA A 102 6.22 4.21 9.83
C ALA A 102 5.95 4.98 11.14
N ASN A 103 7.01 5.38 11.83
CA ASN A 103 6.93 6.11 13.10
C ASN A 103 6.90 7.63 12.93
N LYS A 104 7.18 8.13 11.73
CA LYS A 104 7.21 9.55 11.36
C LYS A 104 6.46 9.75 10.05
N ALA A 105 6.26 11.00 9.68
CA ALA A 105 5.72 11.33 8.37
C ALA A 105 6.55 10.63 7.28
N THR A 106 5.87 9.89 6.42
CA THR A 106 6.50 9.07 5.37
C THR A 106 5.59 9.04 4.16
N THR A 107 6.17 9.17 2.97
CA THR A 107 5.47 9.04 1.69
C THR A 107 6.16 7.98 0.83
N TRP A 108 5.38 7.06 0.30
CA TRP A 108 5.87 6.02 -0.60
C TRP A 108 4.85 5.69 -1.67
N THR A 109 5.33 5.14 -2.78
CA THR A 109 4.50 4.57 -3.84
C THR A 109 4.59 3.06 -3.79
N ILE A 110 3.47 2.39 -4.00
CA ILE A 110 3.42 0.96 -4.27
C ILE A 110 2.98 0.72 -5.71
N THR A 111 3.64 -0.22 -6.38
CA THR A 111 3.18 -0.79 -7.64
C THR A 111 2.90 -2.26 -7.41
N GLU A 112 1.63 -2.63 -7.48
CA GLU A 112 1.16 -4.00 -7.27
C GLU A 112 0.88 -4.65 -8.63
N ILE A 113 1.45 -5.83 -8.86
CA ILE A 113 1.17 -6.66 -10.04
C ILE A 113 0.30 -7.81 -9.58
N LEU A 114 -1.01 -7.68 -9.79
CA LEU A 114 -1.99 -8.62 -9.30
C LEU A 114 -2.30 -9.70 -10.35
N PRO A 115 -2.25 -11.00 -9.99
CA PRO A 115 -2.61 -12.06 -10.91
C PRO A 115 -4.08 -11.92 -11.30
N ASN A 116 -4.36 -11.94 -12.58
CA ASN A 116 -5.64 -11.97 -13.29
C ASN A 116 -6.90 -11.97 -12.38
N SER A 117 -7.08 -10.91 -11.62
CA SER A 117 -8.19 -10.75 -10.70
C SER A 117 -9.21 -9.76 -11.25
N ALA A 118 -10.49 -10.01 -10.98
CA ALA A 118 -11.55 -9.10 -11.38
C ALA A 118 -11.31 -7.68 -10.81
N PRO A 119 -11.71 -6.61 -11.52
CA PRO A 119 -11.69 -5.26 -10.98
C PRO A 119 -12.41 -5.20 -9.63
N GLY A 120 -11.78 -4.57 -8.64
CA GLY A 120 -12.31 -4.51 -7.27
C GLY A 120 -12.01 -5.71 -6.38
N ALA A 121 -11.35 -6.76 -6.90
CA ALA A 121 -10.83 -7.82 -6.03
C ALA A 121 -9.82 -7.26 -5.03
N PRO A 122 -9.75 -7.83 -3.80
CA PRO A 122 -8.80 -7.39 -2.79
C PRO A 122 -7.36 -7.46 -3.31
N ASP A 123 -6.60 -6.40 -3.08
CA ASP A 123 -5.17 -6.33 -3.36
C ASP A 123 -4.33 -7.04 -2.30
N ARG A 124 -4.92 -7.29 -1.14
CA ARG A 124 -4.29 -7.99 -0.02
C ARG A 124 -5.33 -8.68 0.87
N VAL A 125 -4.88 -9.65 1.64
CA VAL A 125 -5.66 -10.33 2.68
C VAL A 125 -4.93 -10.23 4.02
N ALA A 126 -5.68 -10.11 5.12
CA ALA A 126 -5.10 -10.13 6.46
C ALA A 126 -4.37 -11.45 6.73
N ALA A 127 -3.26 -11.38 7.46
CA ALA A 127 -2.48 -12.53 7.86
C ALA A 127 -2.22 -12.52 9.38
N THR A 128 -1.93 -13.69 9.93
CA THR A 128 -1.43 -13.80 11.30
C THR A 128 0.03 -13.36 11.35
N ASP A 129 0.45 -12.83 12.49
CA ASP A 129 1.84 -12.49 12.75
C ASP A 129 2.71 -13.76 12.78
N PRO A 130 3.59 -13.98 11.78
CA PRO A 130 4.43 -15.17 11.73
C PRO A 130 5.62 -15.10 12.73
N CYS A 131 5.80 -13.94 13.37
CA CYS A 131 6.94 -13.65 14.24
C CYS A 131 6.61 -13.82 15.75
N ASN A 132 5.35 -14.05 16.07
CA ASN A 132 4.86 -14.07 17.46
C ASN A 132 5.19 -15.37 18.22
N ASN A 133 5.76 -16.38 17.56
CA ASN A 133 6.08 -17.70 18.12
C ASN A 133 7.60 -17.94 18.28
N ARG A 134 8.40 -16.89 18.44
CA ARG A 134 9.85 -16.99 18.63
C ARG A 134 10.30 -16.48 19.98
#